data_427b42525707e509f1786d84c0c0fb57
#
_entry.id   427b42525707e509f1786d84c0c0fb57
#
_cell.length_a   1.000
_cell.length_b   1.000
_cell.length_c   1.000
_cell.angle_alpha   90.00
_cell.angle_beta   90.00
_cell.angle_gamma   90.00
#
_symmetry.space_group_name_H-M   'P 1'
#
loop_
_entity.id
_entity.type
_entity.pdbx_description
1 polymer ?
#
loop_
_entity_poly.entity_id
_entity_poly.type
_entity_poly.pdbx_seq_one_letter_code
_entity_poly.pdbx_strand_id
1 'polypeptide(L)'
;PLLAFYREHPEFIRPLSRYNEVVRFVEMGLKDLSVSRVSLTWGIPWPGDPNHVVYVWLDALANYITALGFGSSDTGLYERYWPADLHLVGKDILRFHCIYWPAFLLSAGLPLPKQVYGHGWWLRDEKKMSKSLGNVVRPDYLLERFGADSLRYFLLREMTFGQDASFSDEGFLARYNADLANGLGNASSRVLAMARRYFNGKTPPETRDDNALRAAAASAVGRYCEAMDAYEFQRALEAVWELLSAVDSYVNAEAPWRVAKVEGSGSSRLRQVLYNCLEAIRIAAVMVTPVMPGSAARLLAQLGVPAENIAHDDFAWGGLAGDAPLGEEGALFPRADVEAFFAEVNVDESNPSVPAASQSTPTTAQPAPAATGDVVGIEEFARVRLVVGTVKVAERVPNSKKLVRLEVDLGEGTLRQIVAGIGAQYEHEKLVGRQIVVVANLKPAMLMGVESRGMLLAASVEGVPFLLSVDAPVPPGTGVK
;
A
#
# COMPACT_ATOMS: atom_id res chain seq x y z
N PRO A 1 26.05 20.57 10.38
CA PRO A 1 24.91 21.40 9.98
C PRO A 1 23.58 20.61 9.97
N LEU A 2 23.50 19.45 9.27
CA LEU A 2 22.23 18.69 9.14
C LEU A 2 21.63 18.25 10.49
N LEU A 3 22.43 17.68 11.41
CA LEU A 3 21.94 17.27 12.73
C LEU A 3 21.45 18.46 13.59
N ALA A 4 22.08 19.63 13.45
CA ALA A 4 21.61 20.84 14.12
C ALA A 4 20.25 21.25 13.55
N PHE A 5 20.14 21.30 12.22
CA PHE A 5 18.90 21.61 11.53
C PHE A 5 17.76 20.66 11.92
N TYR A 6 17.98 19.33 11.96
CA TYR A 6 16.91 18.38 12.34
C TYR A 6 16.46 18.53 13.79
N ARG A 7 17.36 18.93 14.70
CA ARG A 7 17.00 19.19 16.10
C ARG A 7 16.16 20.47 16.26
N GLU A 8 16.46 21.47 15.45
CA GLU A 8 15.72 22.74 15.41
C GLU A 8 14.38 22.58 14.68
N HIS A 9 14.29 21.61 13.74
CA HIS A 9 13.11 21.34 12.90
C HIS A 9 12.70 19.86 12.94
N PRO A 10 12.19 19.37 14.08
CA PRO A 10 11.80 17.95 14.21
C PRO A 10 10.63 17.54 13.31
N GLU A 11 9.85 18.53 12.82
CA GLU A 11 8.77 18.35 11.87
C GLU A 11 9.23 18.17 10.42
N PHE A 12 10.50 18.45 10.11
CA PHE A 12 11.03 18.42 8.75
C PHE A 12 10.93 17.04 8.11
N ILE A 13 11.14 15.97 8.88
CA ILE A 13 11.07 14.58 8.38
C ILE A 13 9.91 13.86 9.04
N ARG A 14 8.98 13.36 8.22
CA ARG A 14 7.80 12.63 8.67
C ARG A 14 7.71 11.25 7.97
N PRO A 15 7.05 10.26 8.57
CA PRO A 15 6.69 10.19 10.00
C PRO A 15 7.90 10.08 10.93
N LEU A 16 7.68 10.12 12.25
CA LEU A 16 8.75 10.10 13.27
C LEU A 16 9.71 8.90 13.14
N SER A 17 9.21 7.76 12.70
CA SER A 17 10.06 6.57 12.43
C SER A 17 11.14 6.88 11.39
N ARG A 18 10.81 7.66 10.35
CA ARG A 18 11.74 8.06 9.29
C ARG A 18 12.70 9.13 9.76
N TYR A 19 12.27 10.06 10.61
CA TYR A 19 13.15 10.99 11.28
C TYR A 19 14.25 10.27 12.07
N ASN A 20 13.87 9.30 12.89
CA ASN A 20 14.81 8.52 13.69
C ASN A 20 15.80 7.71 12.82
N GLU A 21 15.31 7.14 11.70
CA GLU A 21 16.17 6.43 10.73
C GLU A 21 17.22 7.35 10.12
N VAL A 22 16.81 8.54 9.67
CA VAL A 22 17.68 9.51 9.01
C VAL A 22 18.70 10.08 9.99
N VAL A 23 18.28 10.49 11.19
CA VAL A 23 19.17 11.03 12.23
C VAL A 23 20.24 10.01 12.59
N ARG A 24 19.86 8.76 12.86
CA ARG A 24 20.80 7.68 13.16
C ARG A 24 21.81 7.46 12.02
N PHE A 25 21.35 7.50 10.78
CA PHE A 25 22.23 7.35 9.63
C PHE A 25 23.27 8.48 9.54
N VAL A 26 22.86 9.72 9.78
CA VAL A 26 23.79 10.87 9.77
C VAL A 26 24.76 10.83 10.94
N GLU A 27 24.32 10.35 12.13
CA GLU A 27 25.18 10.18 13.30
C GLU A 27 26.28 9.13 13.12
N MET A 28 26.05 8.10 12.30
CA MET A 28 27.08 7.11 11.92
C MET A 28 28.21 7.69 11.05
N GLY A 29 28.07 8.93 10.60
CA GLY A 29 29.01 9.61 9.73
C GLY A 29 28.67 9.48 8.24
N LEU A 30 28.72 10.61 7.56
CA LEU A 30 28.47 10.68 6.12
C LEU A 30 29.78 10.51 5.36
N LYS A 31 29.69 9.92 4.16
CA LYS A 31 30.78 9.85 3.18
C LYS A 31 30.44 10.75 1.99
N ASP A 32 31.47 11.13 1.23
CA ASP A 32 31.28 11.87 -0.01
C ASP A 32 30.36 11.11 -0.96
N LEU A 33 29.44 11.85 -1.58
CA LEU A 33 28.54 11.30 -2.59
C LEU A 33 29.23 11.32 -3.95
N SER A 34 29.41 10.16 -4.56
CA SER A 34 29.91 10.09 -5.94
C SER A 34 28.84 10.59 -6.91
N VAL A 35 29.20 11.58 -7.72
CA VAL A 35 28.34 12.18 -8.77
C VAL A 35 28.49 11.48 -10.13
N SER A 36 29.38 10.48 -10.23
CA SER A 36 29.62 9.69 -11.44
C SER A 36 29.68 8.19 -11.12
N ARG A 37 29.62 7.34 -12.15
CA ARG A 37 29.74 5.89 -12.07
C ARG A 37 30.63 5.33 -13.11
N VAL A 38 31.47 4.35 -12.74
CA VAL A 38 32.33 3.56 -13.65
C VAL A 38 31.71 2.19 -13.98
N SER A 39 30.74 1.73 -13.16
CA SER A 39 30.12 0.42 -13.34
C SER A 39 29.05 0.39 -14.43
N LEU A 40 28.67 1.53 -14.97
CA LEU A 40 27.68 1.68 -16.03
C LEU A 40 28.42 2.06 -17.33
N THR A 41 28.14 1.34 -18.42
CA THR A 41 28.70 1.62 -19.74
C THR A 41 27.79 2.53 -20.58
N TRP A 42 26.51 2.66 -20.21
CA TRP A 42 25.56 3.52 -20.88
C TRP A 42 25.19 4.72 -19.99
N GLY A 43 25.23 5.90 -20.55
CA GLY A 43 24.88 7.14 -19.87
C GLY A 43 25.57 8.35 -20.49
N ILE A 44 25.44 9.53 -19.90
CA ILE A 44 26.10 10.76 -20.29
C ILE A 44 27.56 10.68 -19.81
N PRO A 45 28.57 10.72 -20.71
CA PRO A 45 29.98 10.69 -20.30
C PRO A 45 30.32 11.86 -19.38
N TRP A 46 31.12 11.59 -18.34
CA TRP A 46 31.60 12.64 -17.46
C TRP A 46 32.60 13.56 -18.20
N PRO A 47 32.45 14.89 -18.13
CA PRO A 47 33.36 15.81 -18.76
C PRO A 47 34.83 15.58 -18.28
N GLY A 48 35.74 15.26 -19.23
CA GLY A 48 37.15 15.03 -18.94
C GLY A 48 37.53 13.59 -18.55
N ASP A 49 36.56 12.69 -18.32
CA ASP A 49 36.83 11.26 -18.09
C ASP A 49 35.76 10.36 -18.73
N PRO A 50 36.04 9.81 -19.93
CA PRO A 50 35.09 8.99 -20.68
C PRO A 50 34.76 7.63 -20.02
N ASN A 51 35.55 7.19 -19.01
CA ASN A 51 35.26 5.96 -18.26
C ASN A 51 34.18 6.16 -17.19
N HIS A 52 33.82 7.41 -16.92
CA HIS A 52 32.76 7.77 -15.98
C HIS A 52 31.53 8.25 -16.71
N VAL A 53 30.36 7.87 -16.21
CA VAL A 53 29.05 8.44 -16.62
C VAL A 53 28.43 9.21 -15.48
N VAL A 54 27.64 10.24 -15.80
CA VAL A 54 26.93 11.06 -14.82
C VAL A 54 25.99 10.19 -14.02
N TYR A 55 25.98 10.37 -12.69
CA TYR A 55 25.04 9.71 -11.81
C TYR A 55 23.79 10.57 -11.57
N VAL A 56 22.63 9.97 -11.78
CA VAL A 56 21.34 10.67 -11.92
C VAL A 56 20.90 11.50 -10.69
N TRP A 57 21.37 11.19 -9.48
CA TRP A 57 20.75 11.79 -8.28
C TRP A 57 21.00 13.29 -8.10
N LEU A 58 22.13 13.81 -8.57
CA LEU A 58 22.33 15.26 -8.52
C LEU A 58 21.37 15.98 -9.48
N ASP A 59 21.21 15.44 -10.68
CA ASP A 59 20.28 15.94 -11.70
C ASP A 59 18.83 15.82 -11.22
N ALA A 60 18.42 14.62 -10.78
CA ALA A 60 17.08 14.36 -10.31
C ALA A 60 16.64 15.26 -9.13
N LEU A 61 17.52 15.52 -8.17
CA LEU A 61 17.24 16.41 -7.05
C LEU A 61 17.20 17.88 -7.45
N ALA A 62 18.15 18.31 -8.30
CA ALA A 62 18.15 19.67 -8.82
C ALA A 62 16.91 20.01 -9.65
N ASN A 63 16.24 19.00 -10.24
CA ASN A 63 15.03 19.19 -11.01
C ASN A 63 13.90 19.86 -10.22
N TYR A 64 13.82 19.69 -8.90
CA TYR A 64 12.82 20.38 -8.08
C TYR A 64 12.88 21.91 -8.17
N ILE A 65 14.04 22.47 -8.40
CA ILE A 65 14.20 23.92 -8.54
C ILE A 65 14.39 24.36 -10.00
N THR A 66 15.09 23.56 -10.81
CA THR A 66 15.35 23.92 -12.22
C THR A 66 14.09 23.87 -13.07
N ALA A 67 13.15 22.95 -12.78
CA ALA A 67 11.83 22.92 -13.43
C ALA A 67 10.98 24.16 -13.10
N LEU A 68 11.27 24.86 -12.00
CA LEU A 68 10.65 26.12 -11.63
C LEU A 68 11.36 27.35 -12.23
N GLY A 69 12.40 27.17 -13.03
CA GLY A 69 13.15 28.24 -13.66
C GLY A 69 14.40 28.72 -12.87
N PHE A 70 14.80 28.04 -11.81
CA PHE A 70 16.04 28.39 -11.09
C PHE A 70 17.24 28.39 -12.03
N GLY A 71 18.00 29.46 -12.07
CA GLY A 71 19.16 29.64 -12.95
C GLY A 71 18.82 30.08 -14.40
N SER A 72 17.54 30.29 -14.71
CA SER A 72 17.07 30.86 -15.98
C SER A 72 16.80 32.36 -15.86
N SER A 73 16.41 32.98 -16.98
CA SER A 73 15.95 34.40 -17.00
C SER A 73 14.54 34.57 -16.47
N ASP A 74 13.74 33.49 -16.37
CA ASP A 74 12.38 33.49 -15.82
C ASP A 74 12.35 32.68 -14.52
N THR A 75 12.34 33.37 -13.40
CA THR A 75 12.31 32.81 -12.04
C THR A 75 10.94 32.89 -11.39
N GLY A 76 9.89 33.34 -12.08
CA GLY A 76 8.60 33.63 -11.48
C GLY A 76 7.94 32.41 -10.82
N LEU A 77 8.08 31.20 -11.37
CA LEU A 77 7.58 29.98 -10.74
C LEU A 77 8.43 29.59 -9.52
N TYR A 78 9.75 29.78 -9.59
CA TYR A 78 10.64 29.51 -8.46
C TYR A 78 10.31 30.42 -7.26
N GLU A 79 10.17 31.68 -7.48
CA GLU A 79 9.83 32.66 -6.44
C GLU A 79 8.47 32.39 -5.79
N ARG A 80 7.51 31.85 -6.59
CA ARG A 80 6.17 31.52 -6.11
C ARG A 80 6.08 30.20 -5.38
N TYR A 81 6.79 29.15 -5.83
CA TYR A 81 6.56 27.77 -5.38
C TYR A 81 7.74 27.19 -4.56
N TRP A 82 8.90 27.86 -4.53
CA TRP A 82 9.99 27.43 -3.68
C TRP A 82 10.16 28.36 -2.48
N PRO A 83 10.36 27.83 -1.24
CA PRO A 83 10.54 26.42 -0.92
C PRO A 83 9.24 25.62 -0.99
N ALA A 84 9.35 24.36 -1.43
CA ALA A 84 8.24 23.43 -1.47
C ALA A 84 7.66 23.21 -0.05
N ASP A 85 6.33 23.15 0.07
CA ASP A 85 5.68 22.86 1.35
C ASP A 85 5.92 21.40 1.77
N LEU A 86 5.92 20.48 0.81
CA LEU A 86 6.09 19.05 1.06
C LEU A 86 6.82 18.36 -0.10
N HIS A 87 7.85 17.58 0.21
CA HIS A 87 8.34 16.51 -0.64
C HIS A 87 7.73 15.18 -0.19
N LEU A 88 6.80 14.65 -0.97
CA LEU A 88 6.18 13.36 -0.72
C LEU A 88 6.91 12.29 -1.52
N VAL A 89 7.59 11.35 -0.83
CA VAL A 89 8.51 10.39 -1.45
C VAL A 89 8.34 8.98 -0.89
N GLY A 90 8.69 7.97 -1.69
CA GLY A 90 8.81 6.60 -1.19
C GLY A 90 9.98 6.45 -0.20
N LYS A 91 9.83 5.57 0.77
CA LYS A 91 10.88 5.31 1.78
C LYS A 91 12.23 4.90 1.21
N ASP A 92 12.26 4.32 0.01
CA ASP A 92 13.46 3.88 -0.70
C ASP A 92 14.37 5.02 -1.17
N ILE A 93 13.79 6.20 -1.40
CA ILE A 93 14.53 7.40 -1.80
C ILE A 93 14.64 8.46 -0.68
N LEU A 94 14.26 8.09 0.54
CA LEU A 94 14.22 8.98 1.69
C LEU A 94 15.57 9.66 1.96
N ARG A 95 16.68 8.90 1.91
CA ARG A 95 18.02 9.43 2.18
C ARG A 95 18.43 10.50 1.20
N PHE A 96 18.03 10.36 -0.06
CA PHE A 96 18.31 11.37 -1.09
C PHE A 96 17.61 12.68 -0.79
N HIS A 97 16.36 12.63 -0.32
CA HIS A 97 15.54 13.81 -0.06
C HIS A 97 15.74 14.43 1.33
N CYS A 98 16.14 13.61 2.32
CA CYS A 98 16.35 14.10 3.67
C CYS A 98 17.80 14.44 3.96
N ILE A 99 18.80 13.86 3.26
CA ILE A 99 20.23 14.07 3.56
C ILE A 99 20.92 14.82 2.43
N TYR A 100 20.97 14.22 1.24
CA TYR A 100 21.76 14.78 0.13
C TYR A 100 21.14 16.06 -0.42
N TRP A 101 19.84 16.10 -0.62
CA TRP A 101 19.14 17.29 -1.12
C TRP A 101 19.28 18.48 -0.16
N PRO A 102 19.00 18.36 1.13
CA PRO A 102 19.28 19.44 2.07
C PRO A 102 20.76 19.85 2.13
N ALA A 103 21.69 18.88 2.02
CA ALA A 103 23.12 19.20 2.00
C ALA A 103 23.52 20.02 0.76
N PHE A 104 22.97 19.71 -0.41
CA PHE A 104 23.20 20.48 -1.64
C PHE A 104 22.65 21.89 -1.53
N LEU A 105 21.42 22.04 -1.06
CA LEU A 105 20.78 23.33 -0.88
C LEU A 105 21.52 24.21 0.15
N LEU A 106 21.90 23.63 1.30
CA LEU A 106 22.71 24.34 2.29
C LEU A 106 24.05 24.78 1.75
N SER A 107 24.73 23.93 0.95
CA SER A 107 26.01 24.27 0.32
C SER A 107 25.87 25.37 -0.73
N ALA A 108 24.72 25.42 -1.41
CA ALA A 108 24.40 26.46 -2.39
C ALA A 108 23.85 27.74 -1.77
N GLY A 109 23.60 27.78 -0.46
CA GLY A 109 22.96 28.90 0.21
C GLY A 109 21.48 29.09 -0.15
N LEU A 110 20.81 27.98 -0.56
CA LEU A 110 19.40 27.99 -0.97
C LEU A 110 18.48 27.55 0.18
N PRO A 111 17.22 28.04 0.20
CA PRO A 111 16.25 27.62 1.19
C PRO A 111 15.88 26.14 1.04
N LEU A 112 15.68 25.46 2.18
CA LEU A 112 15.25 24.06 2.23
C LEU A 112 13.72 23.93 2.00
N PRO A 113 13.22 22.79 1.50
CA PRO A 113 11.78 22.49 1.55
C PRO A 113 11.31 22.50 3.02
N LYS A 114 10.02 22.78 3.24
CA LYS A 114 9.48 22.86 4.60
C LYS A 114 9.38 21.49 5.26
N GLN A 115 9.06 20.44 4.48
CA GLN A 115 8.86 19.10 5.00
C GLN A 115 9.17 18.02 3.95
N VAL A 116 9.64 16.84 4.42
CA VAL A 116 9.76 15.62 3.64
C VAL A 116 8.96 14.52 4.33
N TYR A 117 8.02 13.90 3.61
CA TYR A 117 7.24 12.77 4.09
C TYR A 117 7.60 11.49 3.33
N GLY A 118 8.13 10.49 4.05
CA GLY A 118 8.49 9.20 3.48
C GLY A 118 7.37 8.16 3.68
N HIS A 119 6.63 7.84 2.61
CA HIS A 119 5.59 6.81 2.67
C HIS A 119 6.15 5.39 2.50
N GLY A 120 5.37 4.39 2.96
CA GLY A 120 5.69 2.97 2.82
C GLY A 120 5.40 2.42 1.43
N TRP A 121 5.54 1.11 1.28
CA TRP A 121 5.26 0.39 0.05
C TRP A 121 3.91 -0.32 0.12
N TRP A 122 3.28 -0.47 -1.03
CA TRP A 122 2.28 -1.49 -1.25
C TRP A 122 2.97 -2.81 -1.59
N LEU A 123 2.68 -3.82 -0.80
CA LEU A 123 3.19 -5.18 -0.95
C LEU A 123 2.11 -6.05 -1.58
N ARG A 124 2.47 -7.12 -2.27
CA ARG A 124 1.59 -8.22 -2.62
C ARG A 124 2.19 -9.50 -2.06
N ASP A 125 1.39 -10.27 -1.31
CA ASP A 125 1.85 -11.48 -0.62
C ASP A 125 3.06 -11.21 0.29
N GLU A 126 3.00 -10.11 1.06
CA GLU A 126 4.07 -9.65 1.96
C GLU A 126 5.41 -9.34 1.27
N LYS A 127 5.44 -9.31 -0.07
CA LYS A 127 6.63 -9.05 -0.87
C LYS A 127 6.52 -7.73 -1.61
N LYS A 128 7.66 -7.07 -1.79
CA LYS A 128 7.74 -5.89 -2.66
C LYS A 128 7.32 -6.26 -4.08
N MET A 129 6.43 -5.46 -4.66
CA MET A 129 6.02 -5.63 -6.06
C MET A 129 7.22 -5.41 -6.99
N SER A 130 7.42 -6.34 -7.92
CA SER A 130 8.50 -6.28 -8.91
C SER A 130 8.06 -6.92 -10.22
N LYS A 131 8.40 -6.29 -11.35
CA LYS A 131 8.14 -6.85 -12.67
C LYS A 131 8.80 -8.21 -12.87
N SER A 132 9.99 -8.42 -12.28
CA SER A 132 10.72 -9.69 -12.36
C SER A 132 10.09 -10.81 -11.54
N LEU A 133 9.30 -10.48 -10.52
CA LEU A 133 8.56 -11.44 -9.70
C LEU A 133 7.15 -11.70 -10.24
N GLY A 134 6.69 -10.92 -11.22
CA GLY A 134 5.33 -11.05 -11.77
C GLY A 134 4.20 -10.68 -10.79
N ASN A 135 4.53 -10.14 -9.62
CA ASN A 135 3.57 -9.84 -8.54
C ASN A 135 3.10 -8.38 -8.55
N VAL A 136 3.25 -7.68 -9.66
CA VAL A 136 2.79 -6.29 -9.78
C VAL A 136 1.28 -6.28 -9.98
N VAL A 137 0.57 -5.59 -9.08
CA VAL A 137 -0.86 -5.32 -9.24
C VAL A 137 -1.05 -4.36 -10.41
N ARG A 138 -1.87 -4.76 -11.37
CA ARG A 138 -2.33 -3.87 -12.44
C ARG A 138 -3.64 -3.25 -12.00
N PRO A 139 -3.71 -1.93 -11.84
CA PRO A 139 -4.95 -1.29 -11.39
C PRO A 139 -6.06 -1.30 -12.44
N ASP A 140 -5.73 -1.49 -13.72
CA ASP A 140 -6.63 -1.29 -14.86
C ASP A 140 -7.95 -2.06 -14.71
N TYR A 141 -7.89 -3.35 -14.36
CA TYR A 141 -9.09 -4.18 -14.21
C TYR A 141 -9.99 -3.74 -13.04
N LEU A 142 -9.41 -3.15 -11.97
CA LEU A 142 -10.18 -2.57 -10.88
C LEU A 142 -10.79 -1.22 -11.28
N LEU A 143 -10.04 -0.42 -12.04
CA LEU A 143 -10.51 0.88 -12.54
C LEU A 143 -11.70 0.71 -13.49
N GLU A 144 -11.65 -0.28 -14.38
CA GLU A 144 -12.73 -0.57 -15.34
C GLU A 144 -14.01 -1.04 -14.65
N ARG A 145 -13.89 -1.87 -13.60
CA ARG A 145 -15.05 -2.46 -12.92
C ARG A 145 -15.63 -1.59 -11.80
N PHE A 146 -14.78 -0.92 -11.05
CA PHE A 146 -15.16 -0.22 -9.80
C PHE A 146 -14.92 1.29 -9.84
N GLY A 147 -14.24 1.77 -10.87
CA GLY A 147 -13.88 3.18 -11.00
C GLY A 147 -12.70 3.63 -10.13
N ALA A 148 -12.13 4.76 -10.49
CA ALA A 148 -10.94 5.31 -9.82
C ALA A 148 -11.19 5.66 -8.34
N ASP A 149 -12.37 6.17 -8.02
CA ASP A 149 -12.71 6.58 -6.66
C ASP A 149 -12.67 5.42 -5.66
N SER A 150 -13.13 4.24 -6.06
CA SER A 150 -13.13 3.06 -5.22
C SER A 150 -11.70 2.59 -4.90
N LEU A 151 -10.81 2.63 -5.89
CA LEU A 151 -9.40 2.31 -5.70
C LEU A 151 -8.70 3.36 -4.84
N ARG A 152 -8.93 4.65 -5.08
CA ARG A 152 -8.38 5.75 -4.26
C ARG A 152 -8.81 5.62 -2.80
N TYR A 153 -10.10 5.32 -2.58
CA TYR A 153 -10.63 5.07 -1.25
C TYR A 153 -9.90 3.90 -0.56
N PHE A 154 -9.81 2.75 -1.24
CA PHE A 154 -9.11 1.58 -0.70
C PHE A 154 -7.67 1.90 -0.31
N LEU A 155 -6.91 2.51 -1.21
CA LEU A 155 -5.50 2.83 -0.97
C LEU A 155 -5.28 3.76 0.23
N LEU A 156 -6.15 4.73 0.45
CA LEU A 156 -6.02 5.67 1.56
C LEU A 156 -6.66 5.15 2.87
N ARG A 157 -7.61 4.23 2.77
CA ARG A 157 -8.32 3.67 3.92
C ARG A 157 -7.64 2.46 4.53
N GLU A 158 -7.02 1.61 3.70
CA GLU A 158 -6.39 0.37 4.15
C GLU A 158 -5.01 0.59 4.74
N MET A 159 -4.26 1.56 4.22
CA MET A 159 -2.90 1.85 4.64
C MET A 159 -2.87 2.85 5.80
N THR A 160 -2.16 2.53 6.88
CA THR A 160 -1.64 3.57 7.79
C THR A 160 -0.53 4.31 7.07
N PHE A 161 -0.79 5.55 6.63
CA PHE A 161 0.12 6.30 5.78
C PHE A 161 1.50 6.45 6.43
N GLY A 162 2.56 6.15 5.67
CA GLY A 162 3.94 6.05 6.17
C GLY A 162 4.40 4.63 6.52
N GLN A 163 3.49 3.67 6.67
CA GLN A 163 3.76 2.25 6.88
C GLN A 163 3.63 1.48 5.57
N ASP A 164 4.18 0.25 5.52
CA ASP A 164 3.91 -0.68 4.44
C ASP A 164 2.50 -1.28 4.62
N ALA A 165 1.83 -1.58 3.51
CA ALA A 165 0.54 -2.24 3.49
C ALA A 165 0.50 -3.35 2.43
N SER A 166 -0.29 -4.38 2.68
CA SER A 166 -0.52 -5.46 1.72
C SER A 166 -1.77 -5.21 0.90
N PHE A 167 -1.65 -5.39 -0.41
CA PHE A 167 -2.76 -5.37 -1.34
C PHE A 167 -3.23 -6.81 -1.61
N SER A 168 -4.54 -7.04 -1.55
CA SER A 168 -5.18 -8.23 -2.09
C SER A 168 -6.52 -7.89 -2.72
N ASP A 169 -6.93 -8.65 -3.71
CA ASP A 169 -8.21 -8.47 -4.39
C ASP A 169 -9.38 -8.76 -3.44
N GLU A 170 -9.23 -9.77 -2.58
CA GLU A 170 -10.18 -10.09 -1.52
C GLU A 170 -10.36 -8.92 -0.55
N GLY A 171 -9.24 -8.33 -0.11
CA GLY A 171 -9.26 -7.17 0.78
C GLY A 171 -9.93 -5.96 0.12
N PHE A 172 -9.66 -5.73 -1.16
CA PHE A 172 -10.32 -4.67 -1.92
C PHE A 172 -11.84 -4.90 -2.01
N LEU A 173 -12.28 -6.09 -2.41
CA LEU A 173 -13.72 -6.41 -2.55
C LEU A 173 -14.46 -6.37 -1.21
N ALA A 174 -13.83 -6.88 -0.16
CA ALA A 174 -14.39 -6.83 1.19
C ALA A 174 -14.60 -5.38 1.65
N ARG A 175 -13.61 -4.51 1.45
CA ARG A 175 -13.67 -3.10 1.78
C ARG A 175 -14.69 -2.35 0.92
N TYR A 176 -14.68 -2.59 -0.40
CA TYR A 176 -15.64 -2.01 -1.33
C TYR A 176 -17.09 -2.34 -0.92
N ASN A 177 -17.38 -3.62 -0.68
CA ASN A 177 -18.72 -4.02 -0.30
C ASN A 177 -19.14 -3.51 1.09
N ALA A 178 -18.23 -3.55 2.08
CA ALA A 178 -18.55 -3.12 3.45
C ALA A 178 -18.73 -1.61 3.55
N ASP A 179 -17.75 -0.86 3.06
CA ASP A 179 -17.69 0.58 3.30
C ASP A 179 -18.40 1.38 2.21
N LEU A 180 -18.22 1.04 0.93
CA LEU A 180 -18.78 1.83 -0.16
C LEU A 180 -20.20 1.39 -0.51
N ALA A 181 -20.43 0.12 -0.81
CA ALA A 181 -21.78 -0.35 -1.20
C ALA A 181 -22.75 -0.36 -0.02
N ASN A 182 -22.38 -1.00 1.08
CA ASN A 182 -23.26 -1.13 2.27
C ASN A 182 -23.14 0.08 3.22
N GLY A 183 -22.04 0.82 3.23
CA GLY A 183 -21.85 2.05 4.00
C GLY A 183 -22.44 3.27 3.28
N LEU A 184 -21.59 4.06 2.62
CA LEU A 184 -21.99 5.32 1.98
C LEU A 184 -23.13 5.15 0.97
N GLY A 185 -23.06 4.11 0.12
CA GLY A 185 -24.06 3.84 -0.91
C GLY A 185 -25.43 3.52 -0.33
N ASN A 186 -25.51 2.61 0.64
CA ASN A 186 -26.78 2.23 1.26
C ASN A 186 -27.38 3.33 2.14
N ALA A 187 -26.57 3.99 2.97
CA ALA A 187 -27.03 5.09 3.83
C ALA A 187 -27.65 6.22 2.99
N SER A 188 -26.95 6.66 1.94
CA SER A 188 -27.45 7.72 1.05
C SER A 188 -28.69 7.30 0.27
N SER A 189 -28.69 6.14 -0.37
CA SER A 189 -29.83 5.65 -1.17
C SER A 189 -31.09 5.49 -0.32
N ARG A 190 -30.95 4.95 0.89
CA ARG A 190 -32.09 4.74 1.82
C ARG A 190 -32.73 6.06 2.24
N VAL A 191 -31.93 7.06 2.59
CA VAL A 191 -32.44 8.37 3.02
C VAL A 191 -33.04 9.15 1.83
N LEU A 192 -32.34 9.16 0.68
CA LEU A 192 -32.85 9.77 -0.54
C LEU A 192 -34.17 9.16 -1.00
N ALA A 193 -34.31 7.83 -0.96
CA ALA A 193 -35.57 7.17 -1.33
C ALA A 193 -36.74 7.60 -0.43
N MET A 194 -36.50 7.75 0.88
CA MET A 194 -37.50 8.24 1.80
C MET A 194 -37.88 9.71 1.55
N ALA A 195 -36.87 10.56 1.29
CA ALA A 195 -37.12 11.96 0.95
C ALA A 195 -37.93 12.10 -0.36
N ARG A 196 -37.56 11.35 -1.40
CA ARG A 196 -38.32 11.31 -2.66
C ARG A 196 -39.76 10.90 -2.46
N ARG A 197 -39.94 9.84 -1.68
CA ARG A 197 -41.29 9.29 -1.41
C ARG A 197 -42.18 10.23 -0.60
N TYR A 198 -41.62 10.87 0.44
CA TYR A 198 -42.44 11.62 1.41
C TYR A 198 -42.51 13.14 1.09
N PHE A 199 -41.53 13.66 0.30
CA PHE A 199 -41.44 15.08 -0.06
C PHE A 199 -41.48 15.32 -1.59
N ASN A 200 -42.10 14.40 -2.33
CA ASN A 200 -42.34 14.55 -3.78
C ASN A 200 -41.08 14.86 -4.61
N GLY A 201 -39.96 14.19 -4.31
CA GLY A 201 -38.71 14.38 -5.02
C GLY A 201 -37.96 15.66 -4.66
N LYS A 202 -38.29 16.27 -3.53
CA LYS A 202 -37.60 17.46 -3.00
C LYS A 202 -36.92 17.15 -1.66
N THR A 203 -35.98 17.99 -1.27
CA THR A 203 -35.46 18.04 0.09
C THR A 203 -36.58 18.49 1.05
N PRO A 204 -36.64 17.97 2.29
CA PRO A 204 -37.52 18.52 3.30
C PRO A 204 -37.19 20.00 3.55
N PRO A 205 -38.18 20.82 3.98
CA PRO A 205 -37.91 22.17 4.45
C PRO A 205 -36.82 22.21 5.51
N GLU A 206 -35.96 23.23 5.45
CA GLU A 206 -34.87 23.42 6.41
C GLU A 206 -35.35 23.41 7.85
N THR A 207 -34.55 22.75 8.72
CA THR A 207 -34.75 22.75 10.18
C THR A 207 -33.45 23.26 10.83
N ARG A 208 -33.60 24.15 11.83
CA ARG A 208 -32.46 24.79 12.51
C ARG A 208 -32.23 24.30 13.93
N ASP A 209 -32.95 23.30 14.33
CA ASP A 209 -32.90 22.78 15.69
C ASP A 209 -31.57 22.04 15.96
N ASP A 210 -31.06 22.18 17.16
CA ASP A 210 -29.96 21.37 17.64
C ASP A 210 -30.38 19.91 17.75
N ASN A 211 -29.56 19.02 17.21
CA ASN A 211 -29.80 17.60 17.18
C ASN A 211 -28.53 16.77 17.26
N ALA A 212 -28.67 15.48 17.56
CA ALA A 212 -27.54 14.59 17.73
C ALA A 212 -26.66 14.46 16.46
N LEU A 213 -27.26 14.52 15.25
CA LEU A 213 -26.51 14.43 14.01
C LEU A 213 -25.68 15.69 13.74
N ARG A 214 -26.20 16.88 14.10
CA ARG A 214 -25.43 18.12 14.00
C ARG A 214 -24.18 18.09 14.87
N ALA A 215 -24.31 17.61 16.10
CA ALA A 215 -23.17 17.43 16.99
C ALA A 215 -22.18 16.39 16.48
N ALA A 216 -22.70 15.26 15.97
CA ALA A 216 -21.88 14.21 15.37
C ALA A 216 -21.12 14.71 14.14
N ALA A 217 -21.77 15.49 13.26
CA ALA A 217 -21.15 16.09 12.09
C ALA A 217 -20.03 17.07 12.47
N ALA A 218 -20.28 17.98 13.43
CA ALA A 218 -19.25 18.91 13.90
C ALA A 218 -18.03 18.18 14.49
N SER A 219 -18.25 17.13 15.29
CA SER A 219 -17.19 16.28 15.83
C SER A 219 -16.42 15.54 14.73
N ALA A 220 -17.13 14.98 13.74
CA ALA A 220 -16.51 14.26 12.61
C ALA A 220 -15.65 15.20 11.76
N VAL A 221 -16.14 16.39 11.43
CA VAL A 221 -15.40 17.41 10.68
C VAL A 221 -14.13 17.83 11.41
N GLY A 222 -14.21 18.10 12.72
CA GLY A 222 -13.02 18.46 13.50
C GLY A 222 -11.93 17.39 13.42
N ARG A 223 -12.29 16.12 13.71
CA ARG A 223 -11.36 15.00 13.63
C ARG A 223 -10.84 14.72 12.21
N TYR A 224 -11.68 14.92 11.21
CA TYR A 224 -11.29 14.79 9.82
C TYR A 224 -10.22 15.81 9.43
N CYS A 225 -10.42 17.09 9.75
CA CYS A 225 -9.45 18.15 9.44
C CYS A 225 -8.12 17.90 10.18
N GLU A 226 -8.17 17.60 11.48
CA GLU A 226 -6.97 17.28 12.25
C GLU A 226 -6.19 16.09 11.66
N ALA A 227 -6.88 15.04 11.26
CA ALA A 227 -6.26 13.86 10.67
C ALA A 227 -5.70 14.12 9.27
N MET A 228 -6.40 14.91 8.43
CA MET A 228 -5.92 15.31 7.10
C MET A 228 -4.64 16.14 7.21
N ASP A 229 -4.59 17.11 8.12
CA ASP A 229 -3.42 17.96 8.36
C ASP A 229 -2.21 17.15 8.91
N ALA A 230 -2.50 16.06 9.62
CA ALA A 230 -1.48 15.13 10.11
C ALA A 230 -1.05 14.05 9.09
N TYR A 231 -1.64 14.02 7.89
CA TYR A 231 -1.49 12.96 6.87
C TYR A 231 -1.99 11.58 7.36
N GLU A 232 -2.90 11.54 8.31
CA GLU A 232 -3.54 10.33 8.85
C GLU A 232 -4.82 10.01 8.07
N PHE A 233 -4.72 9.78 6.76
CA PHE A 233 -5.85 9.64 5.84
C PHE A 233 -6.83 8.53 6.24
N GLN A 234 -6.32 7.42 6.77
CA GLN A 234 -7.16 6.35 7.30
C GLN A 234 -8.09 6.88 8.41
N ARG A 235 -7.57 7.63 9.37
CA ARG A 235 -8.34 8.21 10.48
C ARG A 235 -9.31 9.30 10.01
N ALA A 236 -8.91 10.10 9.04
CA ALA A 236 -9.79 11.06 8.41
C ALA A 236 -11.02 10.38 7.80
N LEU A 237 -10.82 9.31 7.04
CA LEU A 237 -11.91 8.53 6.46
C LEU A 237 -12.75 7.82 7.54
N GLU A 238 -12.16 7.31 8.61
CA GLU A 238 -12.89 6.74 9.75
C GLU A 238 -13.88 7.74 10.33
N ALA A 239 -13.50 9.00 10.49
CA ALA A 239 -14.40 10.04 10.98
C ALA A 239 -15.65 10.24 10.09
N VAL A 240 -15.50 10.11 8.76
CA VAL A 240 -16.63 10.14 7.82
C VAL A 240 -17.56 8.95 8.04
N TRP A 241 -17.00 7.73 8.17
CA TRP A 241 -17.81 6.52 8.36
C TRP A 241 -18.50 6.46 9.71
N GLU A 242 -17.93 7.07 10.73
CA GLU A 242 -18.60 7.26 12.02
C GLU A 242 -19.81 8.21 11.90
N LEU A 243 -19.70 9.28 11.09
CA LEU A 243 -20.86 10.14 10.80
C LEU A 243 -21.97 9.37 10.06
N LEU A 244 -21.60 8.55 9.06
CA LEU A 244 -22.58 7.69 8.37
C LEU A 244 -23.24 6.67 9.30
N SER A 245 -22.49 6.07 10.22
CA SER A 245 -23.01 5.17 11.25
C SER A 245 -23.97 5.90 12.20
N ALA A 246 -23.69 7.17 12.52
CA ALA A 246 -24.61 8.00 13.31
C ALA A 246 -25.91 8.28 12.53
N VAL A 247 -25.83 8.49 11.21
CA VAL A 247 -27.03 8.63 10.35
C VAL A 247 -27.87 7.35 10.39
N ASP A 248 -27.28 6.18 10.20
CA ASP A 248 -28.00 4.91 10.24
C ASP A 248 -28.65 4.64 11.62
N SER A 249 -27.92 4.92 12.69
CA SER A 249 -28.43 4.81 14.06
C SER A 249 -29.60 5.75 14.29
N TYR A 250 -29.50 6.99 13.82
CA TYR A 250 -30.54 8.00 13.96
C TYR A 250 -31.79 7.63 13.14
N VAL A 251 -31.64 7.19 11.90
CA VAL A 251 -32.75 6.70 11.06
C VAL A 251 -33.46 5.52 11.72
N ASN A 252 -32.72 4.59 12.31
CA ASN A 252 -33.35 3.43 12.99
C ASN A 252 -34.06 3.82 14.27
N ALA A 253 -33.53 4.73 15.06
CA ALA A 253 -34.15 5.23 16.29
C ALA A 253 -35.42 6.03 16.03
N GLU A 254 -35.35 6.99 15.08
CA GLU A 254 -36.48 7.86 14.74
C GLU A 254 -37.54 7.16 13.88
N ALA A 255 -37.14 6.07 13.18
CA ALA A 255 -38.05 5.24 12.38
C ALA A 255 -38.97 6.07 11.44
N PRO A 256 -38.45 6.90 10.53
CA PRO A 256 -39.20 7.84 9.71
C PRO A 256 -40.35 7.20 8.95
N TRP A 257 -40.26 5.93 8.58
CA TRP A 257 -41.37 5.16 7.99
C TRP A 257 -42.56 4.95 8.92
N ARG A 258 -42.31 4.88 10.25
CA ARG A 258 -43.40 4.81 11.27
C ARG A 258 -43.99 6.19 11.47
N VAL A 259 -43.17 7.23 11.58
CA VAL A 259 -43.61 8.62 11.71
C VAL A 259 -44.52 9.00 10.53
N ALA A 260 -44.10 8.70 9.30
CA ALA A 260 -44.90 8.95 8.10
C ALA A 260 -46.26 8.22 8.12
N LYS A 261 -46.30 7.01 8.67
CA LYS A 261 -47.54 6.20 8.77
C LYS A 261 -48.50 6.73 9.83
N VAL A 262 -48.00 7.22 10.96
CA VAL A 262 -48.78 7.64 12.11
C VAL A 262 -49.19 9.11 12.02
N GLU A 263 -48.25 9.98 11.68
CA GLU A 263 -48.41 11.43 11.69
C GLU A 263 -48.64 12.03 10.28
N GLY A 264 -48.42 11.22 9.23
CA GLY A 264 -48.49 11.66 7.85
C GLY A 264 -47.18 12.23 7.32
N SER A 265 -47.07 12.32 6.00
CA SER A 265 -45.86 12.83 5.28
C SER A 265 -45.58 14.32 5.52
N GLY A 266 -46.56 15.08 6.02
CA GLY A 266 -46.41 16.51 6.34
C GLY A 266 -45.94 16.81 7.75
N SER A 267 -45.69 15.78 8.60
CA SER A 267 -45.36 15.98 10.01
C SER A 267 -44.02 16.75 10.16
N SER A 268 -43.95 17.64 11.14
CA SER A 268 -42.74 18.40 11.44
C SER A 268 -41.59 17.48 11.89
N ARG A 269 -41.91 16.39 12.59
CA ARG A 269 -40.94 15.39 13.02
C ARG A 269 -40.32 14.65 11.82
N LEU A 270 -41.13 14.20 10.86
CA LEU A 270 -40.62 13.53 9.66
C LEU A 270 -39.72 14.45 8.86
N ARG A 271 -40.10 15.72 8.71
CA ARG A 271 -39.30 16.77 8.06
C ARG A 271 -37.95 16.92 8.71
N GLN A 272 -37.95 17.11 10.04
CA GLN A 272 -36.74 17.26 10.83
C GLN A 272 -35.79 16.07 10.67
N VAL A 273 -36.32 14.84 10.85
CA VAL A 273 -35.54 13.62 10.76
C VAL A 273 -34.87 13.47 9.42
N LEU A 274 -35.61 13.62 8.31
CA LEU A 274 -35.05 13.43 6.96
C LEU A 274 -34.16 14.58 6.53
N TYR A 275 -34.45 15.83 6.92
CA TYR A 275 -33.54 16.96 6.65
C TYR A 275 -32.19 16.72 7.36
N ASN A 276 -32.21 16.37 8.63
CA ASN A 276 -30.99 16.14 9.40
C ASN A 276 -30.14 15.00 8.80
N CYS A 277 -30.77 13.91 8.35
CA CYS A 277 -30.05 12.83 7.68
C CYS A 277 -29.43 13.25 6.35
N LEU A 278 -30.19 13.98 5.50
CA LEU A 278 -29.69 14.46 4.22
C LEU A 278 -28.54 15.46 4.39
N GLU A 279 -28.65 16.35 5.38
CA GLU A 279 -27.59 17.31 5.68
C GLU A 279 -26.32 16.65 6.18
N ALA A 280 -26.41 15.64 7.07
CA ALA A 280 -25.26 14.85 7.50
C ALA A 280 -24.60 14.10 6.32
N ILE A 281 -25.40 13.56 5.38
CA ILE A 281 -24.91 12.91 4.17
C ILE A 281 -24.23 13.93 3.24
N ARG A 282 -24.77 15.16 3.11
CA ARG A 282 -24.13 16.23 2.37
C ARG A 282 -22.74 16.54 2.92
N ILE A 283 -22.61 16.69 4.23
CA ILE A 283 -21.31 16.93 4.90
C ILE A 283 -20.36 15.75 4.64
N ALA A 284 -20.82 14.51 4.78
CA ALA A 284 -20.02 13.34 4.45
C ALA A 284 -19.56 13.33 2.99
N ALA A 285 -20.42 13.74 2.03
CA ALA A 285 -20.06 13.86 0.63
C ALA A 285 -18.98 14.93 0.41
N VAL A 286 -19.07 16.07 1.08
CA VAL A 286 -18.03 17.11 1.04
C VAL A 286 -16.71 16.59 1.59
N MET A 287 -16.73 15.91 2.73
CA MET A 287 -15.52 15.34 3.37
C MET A 287 -14.81 14.31 2.47
N VAL A 288 -15.52 13.51 1.70
CA VAL A 288 -14.89 12.50 0.82
C VAL A 288 -14.44 13.04 -0.52
N THR A 289 -14.75 14.29 -0.88
CA THR A 289 -14.39 14.90 -2.16
C THR A 289 -12.90 14.80 -2.53
N PRO A 290 -11.94 15.05 -1.64
CA PRO A 290 -10.52 14.93 -1.98
C PRO A 290 -10.10 13.50 -2.34
N VAL A 291 -10.80 12.49 -1.81
CA VAL A 291 -10.49 11.07 -2.01
C VAL A 291 -11.29 10.48 -3.16
N MET A 292 -12.59 10.75 -3.22
CA MET A 292 -13.55 10.20 -4.19
C MET A 292 -14.30 11.32 -4.94
N PRO A 293 -13.62 12.16 -5.73
CA PRO A 293 -14.22 13.37 -6.31
C PRO A 293 -15.42 13.08 -7.21
N GLY A 294 -15.37 12.04 -8.04
CA GLY A 294 -16.46 11.67 -8.93
C GLY A 294 -17.70 11.15 -8.20
N SER A 295 -17.49 10.33 -7.17
CA SER A 295 -18.58 9.79 -6.36
C SER A 295 -19.19 10.84 -5.45
N ALA A 296 -18.38 11.72 -4.87
CA ALA A 296 -18.85 12.88 -4.10
C ALA A 296 -19.71 13.81 -4.96
N ALA A 297 -19.24 14.15 -6.16
CA ALA A 297 -20.01 15.00 -7.10
C ALA A 297 -21.35 14.36 -7.46
N ARG A 298 -21.39 13.05 -7.75
CA ARG A 298 -22.66 12.34 -8.02
C ARG A 298 -23.60 12.35 -6.80
N LEU A 299 -23.09 12.14 -5.59
CA LEU A 299 -23.90 12.17 -4.38
C LEU A 299 -24.44 13.58 -4.10
N LEU A 300 -23.63 14.62 -4.24
CA LEU A 300 -24.07 16.00 -4.11
C LEU A 300 -25.11 16.36 -5.16
N ALA A 301 -24.93 15.94 -6.41
CA ALA A 301 -25.94 16.13 -7.46
C ALA A 301 -27.26 15.42 -7.12
N GLN A 302 -27.24 14.21 -6.56
CA GLN A 302 -28.44 13.52 -6.07
C GLN A 302 -29.16 14.28 -4.95
N LEU A 303 -28.40 15.01 -4.11
CA LEU A 303 -28.92 15.88 -3.06
C LEU A 303 -29.42 17.25 -3.60
N GLY A 304 -29.25 17.54 -4.89
CA GLY A 304 -29.56 18.84 -5.49
C GLY A 304 -28.55 19.94 -5.14
N VAL A 305 -27.34 19.56 -4.75
CA VAL A 305 -26.25 20.48 -4.35
C VAL A 305 -25.21 20.56 -5.48
N PRO A 306 -24.84 21.78 -5.95
CA PRO A 306 -23.73 21.92 -6.89
C PRO A 306 -22.42 21.40 -6.31
N ALA A 307 -21.67 20.62 -7.10
CA ALA A 307 -20.38 20.05 -6.69
C ALA A 307 -19.18 20.95 -7.10
N GLU A 308 -19.43 22.12 -7.65
CA GLU A 308 -18.43 23.07 -8.11
C GLU A 308 -17.94 23.94 -6.96
N ASN A 309 -16.62 24.16 -6.89
CA ASN A 309 -15.99 25.06 -5.90
C ASN A 309 -16.24 24.69 -4.42
N ILE A 310 -16.24 23.39 -4.09
CA ILE A 310 -16.35 22.96 -2.70
C ILE A 310 -15.20 23.55 -1.88
N ALA A 311 -15.54 24.23 -0.79
CA ALA A 311 -14.63 24.92 0.12
C ALA A 311 -14.79 24.41 1.55
N HIS A 312 -13.90 24.86 2.43
CA HIS A 312 -13.95 24.51 3.87
C HIS A 312 -15.27 24.93 4.53
N ASP A 313 -15.88 26.03 4.10
CA ASP A 313 -17.16 26.50 4.64
C ASP A 313 -18.32 25.55 4.35
N ASP A 314 -18.18 24.66 3.36
CA ASP A 314 -19.19 23.65 3.04
C ASP A 314 -19.27 22.51 4.08
N PHE A 315 -18.31 22.42 5.00
CA PHE A 315 -18.42 21.56 6.17
C PHE A 315 -19.45 22.05 7.20
N ALA A 316 -19.87 23.30 7.11
CA ALA A 316 -20.84 23.86 8.04
C ALA A 316 -22.22 23.19 7.90
N TRP A 317 -22.89 23.00 9.01
CA TRP A 317 -24.28 22.52 9.06
C TRP A 317 -25.26 23.60 8.53
N GLY A 318 -26.22 23.19 7.71
CA GLY A 318 -27.24 24.09 7.15
C GLY A 318 -26.96 24.49 5.69
N GLY A 319 -26.04 23.78 5.02
CA GLY A 319 -25.74 24.01 3.60
C GLY A 319 -26.73 23.36 2.63
N LEU A 320 -27.60 22.45 3.09
CA LEU A 320 -28.64 21.84 2.26
C LEU A 320 -29.86 22.78 2.15
N ALA A 321 -30.17 23.21 0.94
CA ALA A 321 -31.38 24.02 0.70
C ALA A 321 -32.63 23.19 0.94
N GLY A 322 -33.58 23.73 1.68
CA GLY A 322 -34.92 23.15 1.86
C GLY A 322 -35.80 23.35 0.63
N ASP A 323 -36.77 22.45 0.42
CA ASP A 323 -37.73 22.48 -0.70
C ASP A 323 -37.09 22.46 -2.10
N ALA A 324 -35.79 22.16 -2.19
CA ALA A 324 -35.04 22.06 -3.45
C ALA A 324 -35.27 20.70 -4.13
N PRO A 325 -35.26 20.64 -5.49
CA PRO A 325 -35.41 19.37 -6.18
C PRO A 325 -34.20 18.47 -5.93
N LEU A 326 -34.45 17.19 -5.64
CA LEU A 326 -33.43 16.14 -5.61
C LEU A 326 -33.05 15.79 -7.04
N GLY A 327 -31.76 15.53 -7.29
CA GLY A 327 -31.24 15.14 -8.60
C GLY A 327 -31.65 13.72 -9.01
N GLU A 328 -31.07 13.20 -10.10
CA GLU A 328 -31.40 11.88 -10.64
C GLU A 328 -31.10 10.75 -9.66
N GLU A 329 -31.93 9.69 -9.71
CA GLU A 329 -31.72 8.48 -8.91
C GLU A 329 -30.70 7.57 -9.53
N GLY A 330 -29.86 6.94 -8.71
CA GLY A 330 -28.88 5.97 -9.16
C GLY A 330 -28.06 5.40 -8.03
N ALA A 331 -27.64 4.14 -8.17
CA ALA A 331 -26.73 3.52 -7.21
C ALA A 331 -25.36 4.19 -7.28
N LEU A 332 -24.87 4.65 -6.14
CA LEU A 332 -23.54 5.27 -6.05
C LEU A 332 -22.44 4.21 -6.20
N PHE A 333 -22.60 3.09 -5.51
CA PHE A 333 -21.71 1.92 -5.53
C PHE A 333 -22.56 0.65 -5.62
N PRO A 334 -22.70 0.04 -6.80
CA PRO A 334 -23.35 -1.28 -6.93
C PRO A 334 -22.56 -2.32 -6.14
N ARG A 335 -23.26 -3.24 -5.47
CA ARG A 335 -22.60 -4.31 -4.72
C ARG A 335 -21.83 -5.23 -5.65
N ALA A 336 -20.56 -5.50 -5.32
CA ALA A 336 -19.73 -6.44 -6.08
C ALA A 336 -20.11 -7.88 -5.76
N ASP A 337 -20.26 -8.70 -6.82
CA ASP A 337 -20.32 -10.14 -6.72
C ASP A 337 -18.90 -10.72 -6.70
N VAL A 338 -18.51 -11.23 -5.53
CA VAL A 338 -17.15 -11.71 -5.29
C VAL A 338 -16.86 -12.98 -6.11
N GLU A 339 -17.82 -13.91 -6.22
CA GLU A 339 -17.64 -15.15 -6.96
C GLU A 339 -17.52 -14.88 -8.46
N ALA A 340 -18.37 -14.01 -9.00
CA ALA A 340 -18.30 -13.61 -10.40
C ALA A 340 -16.99 -12.89 -10.73
N PHE A 341 -16.51 -12.01 -9.83
CA PHE A 341 -15.24 -11.32 -10.02
C PHE A 341 -14.06 -12.28 -10.16
N PHE A 342 -13.92 -13.24 -9.24
CA PHE A 342 -12.80 -14.18 -9.29
C PHE A 342 -12.94 -15.20 -10.44
N ALA A 343 -14.15 -15.54 -10.86
CA ALA A 343 -14.35 -16.35 -12.03
C ALA A 343 -13.83 -15.66 -13.32
N GLU A 344 -14.06 -14.35 -13.46
CA GLU A 344 -13.58 -13.56 -14.60
C GLU A 344 -12.06 -13.34 -14.58
N VAL A 345 -11.48 -12.97 -13.43
CA VAL A 345 -10.03 -12.72 -13.28
C VAL A 345 -9.23 -13.98 -13.60
N ASN A 346 -9.68 -15.16 -13.15
CA ASN A 346 -9.02 -16.44 -13.45
C ASN A 346 -9.08 -16.81 -14.93
N VAL A 347 -10.08 -16.34 -15.68
CA VAL A 347 -10.18 -16.55 -17.14
C VAL A 347 -9.20 -15.64 -17.90
N ASP A 348 -9.03 -14.38 -17.45
CA ASP A 348 -8.09 -13.42 -18.07
C ASP A 348 -6.63 -13.81 -17.87
N GLU A 349 -6.26 -14.39 -16.73
CA GLU A 349 -4.91 -14.91 -16.49
C GLU A 349 -4.57 -16.12 -17.40
N SER A 350 -5.58 -16.84 -17.86
CA SER A 350 -5.40 -17.98 -18.78
C SER A 350 -5.27 -17.58 -20.26
N ASN A 351 -5.46 -16.31 -20.64
CA ASN A 351 -5.41 -15.83 -22.02
C ASN A 351 -4.66 -14.50 -22.19
N PRO A 352 -3.31 -14.50 -22.20
CA PRO A 352 -2.52 -13.26 -22.32
C PRO A 352 -2.50 -12.77 -23.78
N SER A 353 -3.53 -12.04 -24.20
CA SER A 353 -3.56 -11.31 -25.48
C SER A 353 -3.37 -9.81 -25.25
N VAL A 354 -2.11 -9.35 -25.16
CA VAL A 354 -1.73 -7.95 -25.36
C VAL A 354 -0.48 -7.91 -26.26
N PRO A 355 -0.44 -7.05 -27.30
CA PRO A 355 0.66 -7.02 -28.26
C PRO A 355 1.96 -6.54 -27.61
N ALA A 356 3.00 -7.33 -27.79
CA ALA A 356 4.36 -6.98 -27.40
C ALA A 356 4.87 -5.80 -28.22
N ALA A 357 5.17 -4.69 -27.58
CA ALA A 357 6.01 -3.65 -28.17
C ALA A 357 7.46 -4.16 -28.24
N SER A 358 7.98 -4.08 -29.46
CA SER A 358 9.29 -4.50 -29.96
C SER A 358 10.44 -4.52 -28.95
N GLN A 359 11.03 -5.71 -28.83
CA GLN A 359 12.28 -5.98 -28.13
C GLN A 359 13.48 -5.60 -29.01
N SER A 360 14.40 -4.86 -28.43
CA SER A 360 15.79 -4.88 -28.85
C SER A 360 16.60 -5.57 -27.75
N THR A 361 17.16 -6.73 -28.11
CA THR A 361 18.06 -7.54 -27.29
C THR A 361 19.44 -6.89 -27.15
N PRO A 362 20.12 -7.07 -26.01
CA PRO A 362 21.43 -7.68 -26.05
C PRO A 362 21.57 -8.86 -25.07
N THR A 363 22.24 -9.85 -25.60
CA THR A 363 22.68 -11.11 -25.01
C THR A 363 23.70 -10.91 -23.88
N THR A 364 23.59 -11.72 -22.87
CA THR A 364 24.53 -12.46 -22.03
C THR A 364 24.47 -12.28 -20.54
N ALA A 365 24.44 -13.43 -19.95
CA ALA A 365 24.75 -13.90 -18.61
C ALA A 365 23.56 -14.17 -17.68
N GLN A 366 23.19 -15.44 -17.66
CA GLN A 366 22.23 -16.07 -16.74
C GLN A 366 22.73 -16.07 -15.30
N PRO A 367 21.88 -15.78 -14.34
CA PRO A 367 21.74 -16.59 -13.12
C PRO A 367 20.43 -17.36 -13.14
N ALA A 368 20.47 -18.55 -12.59
CA ALA A 368 19.44 -19.58 -12.60
C ALA A 368 18.08 -19.15 -12.02
N PRO A 369 16.96 -19.77 -12.45
CA PRO A 369 15.61 -19.30 -12.26
C PRO A 369 15.12 -19.52 -10.82
N ALA A 370 14.56 -18.46 -10.24
CA ALA A 370 13.63 -18.59 -9.12
C ALA A 370 12.26 -18.98 -9.71
N ALA A 371 11.78 -20.13 -9.31
CA ALA A 371 10.55 -20.74 -9.80
C ALA A 371 9.33 -19.86 -9.51
N THR A 372 8.62 -19.45 -10.54
CA THR A 372 7.21 -19.12 -10.48
C THR A 372 6.46 -20.43 -10.21
N GLY A 373 5.95 -20.59 -8.99
CA GLY A 373 5.25 -21.81 -8.64
C GLY A 373 3.87 -21.84 -9.29
N ASP A 374 3.74 -22.64 -10.35
CA ASP A 374 2.45 -23.21 -10.71
C ASP A 374 1.86 -23.90 -9.48
N VAL A 375 0.56 -23.80 -9.28
CA VAL A 375 -0.13 -24.51 -8.21
C VAL A 375 0.09 -26.00 -8.43
N VAL A 376 0.83 -26.64 -7.53
CA VAL A 376 1.16 -28.08 -7.64
C VAL A 376 -0.01 -28.89 -7.12
N GLY A 377 -0.53 -29.80 -7.95
CA GLY A 377 -1.56 -30.73 -7.52
C GLY A 377 -1.04 -31.65 -6.38
N ILE A 378 -1.94 -32.11 -5.52
CA ILE A 378 -1.58 -33.00 -4.40
C ILE A 378 -0.86 -34.27 -4.89
N GLU A 379 -1.17 -34.76 -6.09
CA GLU A 379 -0.51 -35.90 -6.70
C GLU A 379 0.94 -35.61 -7.13
N GLU A 380 1.23 -34.39 -7.53
CA GLU A 380 2.60 -33.96 -7.87
C GLU A 380 3.41 -33.74 -6.60
N PHE A 381 2.84 -33.11 -5.58
CA PHE A 381 3.48 -32.93 -4.28
C PHE A 381 3.77 -34.29 -3.61
N ALA A 382 2.87 -35.26 -3.74
CA ALA A 382 3.05 -36.62 -3.20
C ALA A 382 4.25 -37.37 -3.82
N ARG A 383 4.76 -36.92 -4.98
CA ARG A 383 5.99 -37.45 -5.58
C ARG A 383 7.26 -36.96 -4.88
N VAL A 384 7.18 -35.87 -4.12
CA VAL A 384 8.30 -35.33 -3.36
C VAL A 384 8.40 -36.08 -2.05
N ARG A 385 9.53 -36.75 -1.79
CA ARG A 385 9.76 -37.50 -0.56
C ARG A 385 10.46 -36.61 0.46
N LEU A 386 9.69 -36.09 1.41
CA LEU A 386 10.19 -35.33 2.55
C LEU A 386 10.41 -36.24 3.74
N VAL A 387 11.62 -36.21 4.32
CA VAL A 387 11.97 -37.07 5.50
C VAL A 387 12.78 -36.26 6.50
N VAL A 388 12.69 -36.65 7.77
CA VAL A 388 13.54 -36.11 8.82
C VAL A 388 14.88 -36.89 8.84
N GLY A 389 15.98 -36.13 8.78
CA GLY A 389 17.32 -36.68 8.87
C GLY A 389 18.10 -36.12 10.05
N THR A 390 18.99 -36.94 10.63
CA THR A 390 19.91 -36.49 11.68
C THR A 390 21.31 -36.27 11.10
N VAL A 391 21.85 -35.08 11.27
CA VAL A 391 23.22 -34.74 10.82
C VAL A 391 24.23 -35.49 11.66
N LYS A 392 25.09 -36.31 11.03
CA LYS A 392 26.14 -37.04 11.67
C LYS A 392 27.52 -36.44 11.49
N VAL A 393 27.76 -35.83 10.31
CA VAL A 393 29.00 -35.11 9.97
C VAL A 393 28.64 -33.80 9.29
N ALA A 394 29.36 -32.74 9.63
CA ALA A 394 29.22 -31.44 8.97
C ALA A 394 30.62 -30.82 8.79
N GLU A 395 30.99 -30.51 7.55
CA GLU A 395 32.30 -29.98 7.19
C GLU A 395 32.16 -28.83 6.16
N ARG A 396 33.04 -27.86 6.20
CA ARG A 396 33.07 -26.82 5.16
C ARG A 396 33.58 -27.39 3.84
N VAL A 397 32.94 -27.02 2.74
CA VAL A 397 33.46 -27.35 1.42
C VAL A 397 34.71 -26.48 1.17
N PRO A 398 35.85 -27.09 0.75
CA PRO A 398 37.06 -26.33 0.43
C PRO A 398 36.79 -25.17 -0.54
N ASN A 399 37.41 -24.03 -0.28
CA ASN A 399 37.27 -22.81 -1.08
C ASN A 399 35.86 -22.18 -1.10
N SER A 400 34.94 -22.59 -0.23
CA SER A 400 33.62 -21.99 -0.10
C SER A 400 33.35 -21.43 1.29
N LYS A 401 32.96 -20.16 1.37
CA LYS A 401 32.47 -19.54 2.62
C LYS A 401 31.00 -19.87 2.92
N LYS A 402 30.25 -20.35 1.93
CA LYS A 402 28.80 -20.57 2.02
C LYS A 402 28.37 -22.03 2.08
N LEU A 403 29.16 -22.95 1.48
CA LEU A 403 28.76 -24.35 1.36
C LEU A 403 29.29 -25.19 2.52
N VAL A 404 28.39 -26.03 3.06
CA VAL A 404 28.67 -27.07 4.07
C VAL A 404 28.31 -28.41 3.48
N ARG A 405 29.22 -29.37 3.58
CA ARG A 405 29.02 -30.80 3.29
C ARG A 405 28.46 -31.46 4.56
N LEU A 406 27.34 -32.11 4.44
CA LEU A 406 26.68 -32.82 5.51
C LEU A 406 26.61 -34.30 5.17
N GLU A 407 26.85 -35.18 6.15
CA GLU A 407 26.45 -36.58 6.10
C GLU A 407 25.27 -36.78 7.03
N VAL A 408 24.14 -37.15 6.46
CA VAL A 408 22.84 -37.17 7.13
C VAL A 408 22.31 -38.60 7.18
N ASP A 409 21.96 -39.06 8.38
CA ASP A 409 21.27 -40.32 8.61
C ASP A 409 19.77 -40.11 8.27
N LEU A 410 19.30 -40.80 7.23
CA LEU A 410 17.90 -40.82 6.79
C LEU A 410 17.20 -42.15 7.11
N GLY A 411 17.78 -42.99 7.98
CA GLY A 411 17.24 -44.32 8.30
C GLY A 411 17.44 -45.35 7.18
N GLU A 412 18.36 -45.10 6.24
CA GLU A 412 18.60 -45.96 5.05
C GLU A 412 19.78 -46.93 5.25
N GLY A 413 20.33 -47.01 6.44
CA GLY A 413 21.48 -47.86 6.77
C GLY A 413 22.84 -47.32 6.32
N THR A 414 22.84 -46.28 5.47
CA THR A 414 24.05 -45.53 5.02
C THR A 414 23.81 -44.05 5.15
N LEU A 415 24.88 -43.29 5.43
CA LEU A 415 24.79 -41.84 5.52
C LEU A 415 24.66 -41.23 4.12
N ARG A 416 23.78 -40.28 3.99
CA ARG A 416 23.54 -39.55 2.73
C ARG A 416 24.30 -38.22 2.71
N GLN A 417 25.11 -38.02 1.68
CA GLN A 417 25.85 -36.78 1.50
C GLN A 417 24.94 -35.71 0.90
N ILE A 418 24.87 -34.54 1.55
CA ILE A 418 24.12 -33.35 1.13
C ILE A 418 25.03 -32.16 1.24
N VAL A 419 25.01 -31.28 0.21
CA VAL A 419 25.75 -30.01 0.21
C VAL A 419 24.74 -28.86 0.24
N ALA A 420 24.93 -27.93 1.18
CA ALA A 420 23.97 -26.84 1.40
C ALA A 420 24.65 -25.49 1.63
N GLY A 421 24.00 -24.43 1.17
CA GLY A 421 24.47 -23.04 1.25
C GLY A 421 24.22 -22.35 2.59
N ILE A 422 24.47 -23.02 3.70
CA ILE A 422 24.15 -22.58 5.06
C ILE A 422 25.36 -22.12 5.88
N GLY A 423 26.56 -22.22 5.34
CA GLY A 423 27.82 -21.99 6.06
C GLY A 423 28.08 -20.53 6.47
N ALA A 424 27.32 -19.59 5.94
CA ALA A 424 27.36 -18.19 6.39
C ALA A 424 26.57 -17.97 7.69
N GLN A 425 25.52 -18.78 7.91
CA GLN A 425 24.59 -18.63 9.04
C GLN A 425 24.88 -19.61 10.16
N TYR A 426 25.38 -20.82 9.84
CA TYR A 426 25.59 -21.88 10.80
C TYR A 426 27.07 -22.28 10.89
N GLU A 427 27.56 -22.39 12.12
CA GLU A 427 28.83 -23.05 12.41
C GLU A 427 28.63 -24.56 12.23
N HIS A 428 29.47 -25.18 11.40
CA HIS A 428 29.27 -26.57 10.98
C HIS A 428 29.32 -27.56 12.17
N GLU A 429 30.13 -27.29 13.20
CA GLU A 429 30.20 -28.11 14.40
C GLU A 429 28.87 -28.18 15.16
N LYS A 430 28.09 -27.07 15.14
CA LYS A 430 26.80 -26.99 15.84
C LYS A 430 25.66 -27.67 15.09
N LEU A 431 25.90 -28.13 13.88
CA LEU A 431 24.92 -28.86 13.08
C LEU A 431 24.89 -30.35 13.40
N VAL A 432 25.98 -30.93 13.95
CA VAL A 432 26.06 -32.32 14.28
C VAL A 432 25.07 -32.68 15.40
N GLY A 433 24.31 -33.74 15.20
CA GLY A 433 23.22 -34.17 16.09
C GLY A 433 21.88 -33.49 15.83
N ARG A 434 21.84 -32.46 15.03
CA ARG A 434 20.60 -31.72 14.72
C ARG A 434 19.72 -32.50 13.75
N GLN A 435 18.39 -32.46 13.97
CA GLN A 435 17.41 -33.01 13.05
C GLN A 435 16.96 -31.91 12.05
N ILE A 436 16.91 -32.26 10.78
CA ILE A 436 16.57 -31.40 9.67
C ILE A 436 15.59 -32.10 8.73
N VAL A 437 14.78 -31.30 8.00
CA VAL A 437 13.89 -31.83 6.94
C VAL A 437 14.65 -31.88 5.63
N VAL A 438 14.59 -33.02 4.94
CA VAL A 438 15.33 -33.27 3.70
C VAL A 438 14.39 -33.76 2.60
N VAL A 439 14.57 -33.21 1.38
CA VAL A 439 14.01 -33.78 0.14
C VAL A 439 14.94 -34.90 -0.31
N ALA A 440 14.48 -36.15 -0.15
CA ALA A 440 15.33 -37.34 -0.28
C ALA A 440 15.37 -37.95 -1.69
N ASN A 441 14.44 -37.57 -2.58
CA ASN A 441 14.32 -38.17 -3.92
C ASN A 441 14.66 -37.19 -5.06
N LEU A 442 15.57 -36.24 -4.81
CA LEU A 442 16.12 -35.39 -5.85
C LEU A 442 17.24 -36.11 -6.63
N LYS A 443 17.38 -35.75 -7.91
CA LYS A 443 18.53 -36.17 -8.72
C LYS A 443 19.83 -35.62 -8.11
N PRO A 444 20.93 -36.42 -8.06
CA PRO A 444 22.20 -35.94 -7.59
C PRO A 444 22.67 -34.70 -8.37
N ALA A 445 23.28 -33.74 -7.66
CA ALA A 445 23.82 -32.52 -8.24
C ALA A 445 25.26 -32.28 -7.75
N MET A 446 26.12 -31.75 -8.61
CA MET A 446 27.50 -31.38 -8.27
C MET A 446 27.57 -29.91 -7.85
N LEU A 447 28.02 -29.62 -6.64
CA LEU A 447 28.21 -28.27 -6.11
C LEU A 447 29.67 -28.07 -5.73
N MET A 448 30.39 -27.23 -6.47
CA MET A 448 31.83 -26.99 -6.31
C MET A 448 32.68 -28.28 -6.24
N GLY A 449 32.36 -29.28 -7.09
CA GLY A 449 33.06 -30.54 -7.15
C GLY A 449 32.66 -31.59 -6.08
N VAL A 450 31.68 -31.28 -5.24
CA VAL A 450 31.15 -32.21 -4.23
C VAL A 450 29.72 -32.63 -4.62
N GLU A 451 29.45 -33.94 -4.64
CA GLU A 451 28.11 -34.44 -5.00
C GLU A 451 27.12 -34.25 -3.84
N SER A 452 25.93 -33.73 -4.15
CA SER A 452 24.81 -33.64 -3.23
C SER A 452 23.69 -34.59 -3.69
N ARG A 453 23.23 -35.47 -2.82
CA ARG A 453 22.18 -36.50 -3.07
C ARG A 453 20.88 -36.18 -2.35
N GLY A 454 20.53 -34.92 -2.24
CA GLY A 454 19.33 -34.44 -1.58
C GLY A 454 19.43 -32.95 -1.30
N MET A 455 18.35 -32.37 -0.80
CA MET A 455 18.30 -30.95 -0.44
C MET A 455 17.66 -30.80 0.93
N LEU A 456 18.30 -30.06 1.84
CA LEU A 456 17.67 -29.69 3.09
C LEU A 456 16.68 -28.54 2.87
N LEU A 457 15.62 -28.50 3.66
CA LEU A 457 14.65 -27.42 3.64
C LEU A 457 15.02 -26.32 4.66
N ALA A 458 14.94 -25.10 4.21
CA ALA A 458 15.16 -23.93 5.05
C ALA A 458 14.19 -22.80 4.63
N ALA A 459 13.65 -22.10 5.61
CA ALA A 459 13.00 -20.81 5.37
C ALA A 459 14.09 -19.78 5.06
N SER A 460 13.86 -18.90 4.09
CA SER A 460 14.79 -17.84 3.72
C SER A 460 14.23 -16.47 4.07
N VAL A 461 14.90 -15.73 4.94
CA VAL A 461 14.57 -14.35 5.27
C VAL A 461 15.71 -13.45 4.78
N GLU A 462 15.45 -12.58 3.85
CA GLU A 462 16.46 -11.69 3.21
C GLU A 462 17.70 -12.44 2.67
N GLY A 463 17.49 -13.66 2.18
CA GLY A 463 18.58 -14.51 1.67
C GLY A 463 19.37 -15.26 2.77
N VAL A 464 18.98 -15.12 4.02
CA VAL A 464 19.54 -15.86 5.16
C VAL A 464 18.72 -17.14 5.40
N PRO A 465 19.32 -18.35 5.31
CA PRO A 465 18.59 -19.60 5.47
C PRO A 465 18.41 -19.97 6.95
N PHE A 466 17.16 -20.31 7.32
CA PHE A 466 16.78 -20.87 8.62
C PHE A 466 16.32 -22.30 8.45
N LEU A 467 17.03 -23.25 9.02
CA LEU A 467 16.76 -24.69 8.87
C LEU A 467 15.39 -25.06 9.45
N LEU A 468 14.57 -25.78 8.68
CA LEU A 468 13.38 -26.43 9.20
C LEU A 468 13.77 -27.65 10.04
N SER A 469 13.17 -27.76 11.21
CA SER A 469 13.44 -28.80 12.22
C SER A 469 12.12 -29.31 12.79
N VAL A 470 12.16 -30.40 13.54
CA VAL A 470 11.02 -30.96 14.28
C VAL A 470 11.05 -30.50 15.73
N ASP A 471 9.88 -30.32 16.34
CA ASP A 471 9.74 -29.84 17.73
C ASP A 471 10.23 -30.86 18.76
N ALA A 472 10.17 -32.16 18.43
CA ALA A 472 10.63 -33.23 19.28
C ALA A 472 11.44 -34.25 18.46
N PRO A 473 12.42 -34.96 19.08
CA PRO A 473 13.21 -35.95 18.37
C PRO A 473 12.35 -37.09 17.82
N VAL A 474 12.53 -37.40 16.53
CA VAL A 474 11.87 -38.53 15.86
C VAL A 474 12.92 -39.46 15.24
N PRO A 475 12.60 -40.72 14.94
CA PRO A 475 13.52 -41.60 14.24
C PRO A 475 13.96 -41.06 12.89
N PRO A 476 15.25 -41.16 12.49
CA PRO A 476 15.71 -40.80 11.16
C PRO A 476 14.89 -41.54 10.08
N GLY A 477 14.53 -40.84 8.98
CA GLY A 477 13.70 -41.41 7.94
C GLY A 477 12.20 -41.24 8.16
N THR A 478 11.77 -40.65 9.28
CA THR A 478 10.36 -40.30 9.51
C THR A 478 9.85 -39.39 8.39
N GLY A 479 8.75 -39.78 7.73
CA GLY A 479 8.14 -39.03 6.64
C GLY A 479 7.49 -37.74 7.15
N VAL A 480 7.68 -36.64 6.42
CA VAL A 480 6.99 -35.38 6.61
C VAL A 480 5.84 -35.34 5.60
N LYS A 481 4.63 -35.05 6.10
CA LYS A 481 3.40 -35.04 5.30
C LYS A 481 2.80 -33.63 5.25
#